data_89a634b356173f7ec48dfc3daad3a073
#
_entry.id   89a634b356173f7ec48dfc3daad3a073
#
_cell.length_a   1.000
_cell.length_b   1.000
_cell.length_c   1.000
_cell.angle_alpha   90.00
_cell.angle_beta   90.00
_cell.angle_gamma   90.00
#
_symmetry.space_group_name_H-M   'P 1'
#
loop_
_entity.id
_entity.type
_entity.pdbx_description
1 polymer ?
#
loop_
_entity_poly.entity_id
_entity_poly.type
_entity_poly.pdbx_seq_one_letter_code
_entity_poly.pdbx_strand_id
1 'polypeptide(L)'
;MYDQYDLRCYSGFRTAEIVQDSCGDWYLCLVVKAEAKTCTATGEIGIDYGCKTAATCSNGDKLETKFTQQYAKRLATAQRARKKKQARRVNRKIKNSRADATHKFTSKLVRENRLIVAGNVKSSSFTSGKLAKSVYDANWFAINRQLEYKSRRAGCQFIVVDEKFSTQTCANCLQITNSSPKGVAGLGIREWICDCCGRLNDRDVNAAKNILRFGRETLAEGSPIL
;
A
#
# COMPACT_ATOMS: atom_id res chain seq x y z
N MET A 1 12.23 -20.30 18.32
CA MET A 1 12.59 -19.74 17.00
C MET A 1 11.32 -19.69 16.18
N TYR A 2 10.83 -18.50 15.79
CA TYR A 2 9.67 -18.39 14.89
C TYR A 2 10.18 -18.59 13.48
N ASP A 3 10.00 -19.76 12.93
CA ASP A 3 10.25 -20.03 11.52
C ASP A 3 9.00 -19.63 10.72
N GLN A 4 9.01 -18.45 10.12
CA GLN A 4 7.94 -17.99 9.24
C GLN A 4 8.00 -18.64 7.85
N TYR A 5 9.11 -19.32 7.54
CA TYR A 5 9.37 -19.92 6.25
C TYR A 5 9.94 -21.32 6.44
N ASP A 6 9.37 -22.28 5.76
CA ASP A 6 9.98 -23.60 5.68
C ASP A 6 11.30 -23.50 4.88
N LEU A 7 12.41 -23.43 5.61
CA LEU A 7 13.74 -23.29 5.02
C LEU A 7 14.12 -24.46 4.11
N ARG A 8 13.42 -25.59 4.24
CA ARG A 8 13.61 -26.76 3.37
C ARG A 8 13.17 -26.52 1.92
N CYS A 9 12.30 -25.51 1.70
CA CYS A 9 11.84 -25.10 0.37
C CYS A 9 12.86 -24.27 -0.43
N TYR A 10 14.02 -23.91 0.17
CA TYR A 10 15.03 -23.08 -0.46
C TYR A 10 16.32 -23.85 -0.68
N SER A 11 16.78 -23.93 -1.91
CA SER A 11 18.09 -24.45 -2.25
C SER A 11 19.12 -23.31 -2.30
N GLY A 12 20.26 -23.52 -1.63
CA GLY A 12 21.41 -22.61 -1.69
C GLY A 12 21.25 -21.32 -0.90
N PHE A 13 21.88 -21.28 0.26
CA PHE A 13 22.05 -20.06 1.06
C PHE A 13 23.26 -19.30 0.52
N ARG A 14 23.10 -18.01 0.19
CA ARG A 14 24.19 -17.16 -0.29
C ARG A 14 24.87 -16.39 0.86
N THR A 15 24.10 -15.86 1.78
CA THR A 15 24.57 -15.04 2.87
C THR A 15 23.71 -15.27 4.09
N ALA A 16 24.32 -15.27 5.26
CA ALA A 16 23.65 -15.30 6.56
C ALA A 16 24.14 -14.13 7.41
N GLU A 17 23.22 -13.37 7.99
CA GLU A 17 23.54 -12.25 8.87
C GLU A 17 22.79 -12.41 10.19
N ILE A 18 23.46 -12.11 11.30
CA ILE A 18 22.84 -12.04 12.62
C ILE A 18 22.66 -10.57 12.97
N VAL A 19 21.41 -10.16 13.21
CA VAL A 19 21.06 -8.77 13.48
C VAL A 19 20.36 -8.67 14.82
N GLN A 20 20.77 -7.70 15.66
CA GLN A 20 20.07 -7.37 16.89
C GLN A 20 19.21 -6.12 16.69
N ASP A 21 17.92 -6.19 17.08
CA ASP A 21 17.05 -5.03 17.03
C ASP A 21 17.28 -4.08 18.22
N SER A 22 16.66 -2.89 18.16
CA SER A 22 16.77 -1.86 19.21
C SER A 22 16.15 -2.26 20.56
N CYS A 23 15.46 -3.39 20.62
CA CYS A 23 14.88 -3.98 21.84
C CYS A 23 15.69 -5.13 22.42
N GLY A 24 16.76 -5.54 21.73
CA GLY A 24 17.67 -6.60 22.14
C GLY A 24 17.32 -7.99 21.61
N ASP A 25 16.31 -8.10 20.73
CA ASP A 25 15.96 -9.40 20.12
C ASP A 25 16.90 -9.68 18.92
N TRP A 26 17.29 -10.93 18.76
CA TRP A 26 18.19 -11.39 17.72
C TRP A 26 17.45 -12.03 16.56
N TYR A 27 17.88 -11.76 15.36
CA TYR A 27 17.32 -12.30 14.11
C TYR A 27 18.43 -12.91 13.27
N LEU A 28 18.15 -14.07 12.67
CA LEU A 28 18.96 -14.65 11.61
C LEU A 28 18.33 -14.27 10.27
N CYS A 29 19.05 -13.51 9.47
CA CYS A 29 18.65 -13.12 8.12
C CYS A 29 19.38 -14.00 7.11
N LEU A 30 18.64 -14.72 6.29
CA LEU A 30 19.19 -15.61 5.27
C LEU A 30 18.84 -15.09 3.87
N VAL A 31 19.84 -14.96 3.02
CA VAL A 31 19.65 -14.71 1.58
C VAL A 31 19.61 -16.03 0.85
N VAL A 32 18.48 -16.33 0.24
CA VAL A 32 18.23 -17.57 -0.46
C VAL A 32 17.94 -17.32 -1.94
N LYS A 33 18.29 -18.28 -2.80
CA LYS A 33 17.88 -18.27 -4.19
C LYS A 33 16.41 -18.67 -4.25
N ALA A 34 15.58 -17.84 -4.86
CA ALA A 34 14.18 -18.14 -5.10
C ALA A 34 13.87 -18.07 -6.60
N GLU A 35 13.18 -19.06 -7.11
CA GLU A 35 12.69 -19.06 -8.49
C GLU A 35 11.33 -18.34 -8.56
N ALA A 36 11.12 -17.59 -9.63
CA ALA A 36 9.82 -17.00 -9.93
C ALA A 36 8.84 -18.12 -10.30
N LYS A 37 7.62 -18.01 -9.77
CA LYS A 37 6.52 -18.92 -10.11
C LYS A 37 5.77 -18.39 -11.33
N THR A 38 5.04 -19.26 -12.02
CA THR A 38 4.06 -18.83 -13.02
C THR A 38 2.83 -18.27 -12.33
N CYS A 39 2.35 -17.12 -12.78
CA CYS A 39 1.13 -16.51 -12.23
C CYS A 39 -0.10 -17.36 -12.56
N THR A 40 -0.81 -17.78 -11.51
CA THR A 40 -2.08 -18.53 -11.63
C THR A 40 -3.30 -17.66 -11.33
N ALA A 41 -3.08 -16.43 -10.85
CA ALA A 41 -4.14 -15.48 -10.56
C ALA A 41 -4.74 -14.92 -11.85
N THR A 42 -6.05 -14.63 -11.82
CA THR A 42 -6.80 -14.13 -12.99
C THR A 42 -7.31 -12.70 -12.81
N GLY A 43 -7.42 -12.22 -11.57
CA GLY A 43 -7.94 -10.89 -11.25
C GLY A 43 -7.03 -9.76 -11.72
N GLU A 44 -7.60 -8.56 -11.75
CA GLU A 44 -6.87 -7.31 -12.01
C GLU A 44 -7.37 -6.25 -11.02
N ILE A 45 -6.48 -5.46 -10.44
CA ILE A 45 -6.84 -4.52 -9.39
C ILE A 45 -6.07 -3.22 -9.49
N GLY A 46 -6.78 -2.10 -9.28
CA GLY A 46 -6.19 -0.77 -9.11
C GLY A 46 -6.13 -0.38 -7.64
N ILE A 47 -5.15 0.41 -7.28
CA ILE A 47 -4.90 0.87 -5.90
C ILE A 47 -4.73 2.39 -5.90
N ASP A 48 -5.60 3.07 -5.16
CA ASP A 48 -5.48 4.48 -4.82
C ASP A 48 -4.90 4.63 -3.42
N TYR A 49 -3.92 5.52 -3.24
CA TYR A 49 -3.27 5.76 -1.96
C TYR A 49 -3.82 6.99 -1.25
N GLY A 50 -4.05 6.88 0.05
CA GLY A 50 -4.60 7.96 0.85
C GLY A 50 -3.99 8.06 2.25
N CYS A 51 -4.22 9.21 2.92
CA CYS A 51 -3.71 9.45 4.27
C CYS A 51 -4.61 8.90 5.37
N LYS A 52 -5.94 8.80 5.14
CA LYS A 52 -6.90 8.23 6.11
C LYS A 52 -6.98 6.72 5.99
N THR A 53 -7.05 6.24 4.78
CA THR A 53 -6.95 4.84 4.38
C THR A 53 -5.68 4.72 3.58
N ALA A 54 -4.74 3.85 3.97
CA ALA A 54 -3.43 3.74 3.33
C ALA A 54 -3.54 3.36 1.86
N ALA A 55 -4.48 2.47 1.54
CA ALA A 55 -4.77 2.03 0.19
C ALA A 55 -6.25 1.65 0.07
N THR A 56 -6.88 2.07 -1.03
CA THR A 56 -8.24 1.68 -1.43
C THR A 56 -8.16 0.97 -2.78
N CYS A 57 -8.72 -0.21 -2.89
CA CYS A 57 -8.73 -1.00 -4.10
C CYS A 57 -9.97 -0.75 -4.95
N SER A 58 -9.87 -1.03 -6.24
CA SER A 58 -10.98 -0.89 -7.20
C SER A 58 -12.19 -1.80 -6.91
N ASN A 59 -12.01 -2.87 -6.14
CA ASN A 59 -13.06 -3.75 -5.63
C ASN A 59 -13.66 -3.29 -4.29
N GLY A 60 -13.15 -2.20 -3.70
CA GLY A 60 -13.58 -1.67 -2.40
C GLY A 60 -12.78 -2.16 -1.19
N ASP A 61 -11.86 -3.10 -1.34
CA ASP A 61 -10.95 -3.51 -0.25
C ASP A 61 -10.11 -2.32 0.22
N LYS A 62 -9.86 -2.24 1.54
CA LYS A 62 -9.15 -1.10 2.15
C LYS A 62 -8.07 -1.58 3.13
N LEU A 63 -6.94 -0.84 3.15
CA LEU A 63 -5.92 -0.97 4.19
C LEU A 63 -5.95 0.28 5.09
N GLU A 64 -6.32 0.08 6.35
CA GLU A 64 -6.44 1.16 7.34
C GLU A 64 -5.07 1.65 7.85
N THR A 65 -5.03 2.92 8.35
CA THR A 65 -3.80 3.59 8.83
C THR A 65 -3.72 3.78 10.35
N LYS A 66 -4.65 3.26 11.13
CA LYS A 66 -4.83 3.60 12.56
C LYS A 66 -3.80 2.99 13.54
N PHE A 67 -2.66 2.52 13.06
CA PHE A 67 -1.66 1.81 13.87
C PHE A 67 -1.08 2.66 15.00
N THR A 68 -0.65 3.90 14.71
CA THR A 68 -0.11 4.79 15.75
C THR A 68 -1.20 5.24 16.74
N GLN A 69 -2.42 5.47 16.26
CA GLN A 69 -3.54 5.91 17.09
C GLN A 69 -3.91 4.86 18.14
N GLN A 70 -3.91 3.58 17.77
CA GLN A 70 -4.21 2.47 18.69
C GLN A 70 -3.28 2.44 19.91
N TYR A 71 -2.03 2.83 19.75
CA TYR A 71 -1.01 2.81 20.81
C TYR A 71 -0.70 4.20 21.40
N ALA A 72 -1.37 5.27 20.95
CA ALA A 72 -1.01 6.66 21.25
C ALA A 72 -0.97 6.95 22.76
N LYS A 73 -2.01 6.54 23.50
CA LYS A 73 -2.08 6.74 24.98
C LYS A 73 -0.91 6.06 25.69
N ARG A 74 -0.62 4.81 25.34
CA ARG A 74 0.46 4.01 25.94
C ARG A 74 1.84 4.59 25.64
N LEU A 75 2.04 5.09 24.42
CA LEU A 75 3.27 5.75 24.01
C LEU A 75 3.47 7.06 24.77
N ALA A 76 2.44 7.90 24.85
CA ALA A 76 2.48 9.17 25.55
C ALA A 76 2.78 8.99 27.06
N THR A 77 2.18 7.98 27.71
CA THR A 77 2.47 7.65 29.12
C THR A 77 3.93 7.26 29.33
N ALA A 78 4.49 6.41 28.45
CA ALA A 78 5.88 5.98 28.54
C ALA A 78 6.86 7.14 28.29
N GLN A 79 6.53 8.06 27.35
CA GLN A 79 7.33 9.24 27.04
C GLN A 79 7.31 10.27 28.19
N ARG A 80 6.15 10.59 28.75
CA ARG A 80 6.02 11.50 29.90
C ARG A 80 6.80 10.99 31.13
N ALA A 81 6.73 9.68 31.37
CA ALA A 81 7.46 9.02 32.44
C ALA A 81 8.95 8.81 32.14
N ARG A 82 9.46 9.31 30.99
CA ARG A 82 10.86 9.14 30.50
C ARG A 82 11.33 7.66 30.45
N LYS A 83 10.41 6.70 30.36
CA LYS A 83 10.69 5.26 30.29
C LYS A 83 11.10 4.86 28.86
N LYS A 84 12.33 5.20 28.45
CA LYS A 84 12.86 4.99 27.09
C LYS A 84 12.69 3.56 26.59
N LYS A 85 13.01 2.56 27.42
CA LYS A 85 12.88 1.13 27.07
C LYS A 85 11.42 0.74 26.76
N GLN A 86 10.47 1.26 27.55
CA GLN A 86 9.04 1.01 27.34
C GLN A 86 8.54 1.71 26.07
N ALA A 87 8.95 2.95 25.82
CA ALA A 87 8.61 3.68 24.59
C ALA A 87 9.12 2.95 23.33
N ARG A 88 10.37 2.42 23.35
CA ARG A 88 10.93 1.58 22.27
C ARG A 88 10.07 0.35 22.00
N ARG A 89 9.66 -0.38 23.05
CA ARG A 89 8.78 -1.56 22.93
C ARG A 89 7.42 -1.23 22.31
N VAL A 90 6.82 -0.07 22.67
CA VAL A 90 5.57 0.39 22.07
C VAL A 90 5.76 0.73 20.60
N ASN A 91 6.82 1.48 20.24
CA ASN A 91 7.13 1.80 18.84
C ASN A 91 7.36 0.53 18.01
N ARG A 92 8.04 -0.48 18.55
CA ARG A 92 8.20 -1.79 17.88
C ARG A 92 6.84 -2.45 17.62
N LYS A 93 5.91 -2.44 18.58
CA LYS A 93 4.56 -2.97 18.37
C LYS A 93 3.81 -2.26 17.25
N ILE A 94 3.89 -0.92 17.20
CA ILE A 94 3.30 -0.13 16.11
C ILE A 94 3.91 -0.54 14.76
N LYS A 95 5.25 -0.61 14.68
CA LYS A 95 5.98 -1.03 13.48
C LYS A 95 5.54 -2.42 13.01
N ASN A 96 5.51 -3.38 13.94
CA ASN A 96 5.17 -4.77 13.63
C ASN A 96 3.71 -4.94 13.22
N SER A 97 2.76 -4.28 13.91
CA SER A 97 1.33 -4.30 13.53
C SER A 97 1.11 -3.73 12.13
N ARG A 98 1.79 -2.62 11.80
CA ARG A 98 1.75 -2.03 10.46
C ARG A 98 2.33 -2.99 9.41
N ALA A 99 3.50 -3.55 9.69
CA ALA A 99 4.15 -4.49 8.78
C ALA A 99 3.28 -5.73 8.53
N ASP A 100 2.71 -6.33 9.57
CA ASP A 100 1.82 -7.50 9.46
C ASP A 100 0.58 -7.20 8.60
N ALA A 101 -0.11 -6.07 8.86
CA ALA A 101 -1.26 -5.67 8.07
C ALA A 101 -0.89 -5.44 6.59
N THR A 102 0.24 -4.75 6.34
CA THR A 102 0.75 -4.52 4.98
C THR A 102 1.09 -5.85 4.29
N HIS A 103 1.75 -6.78 5.00
CA HIS A 103 2.09 -8.10 4.45
C HIS A 103 0.85 -8.93 4.12
N LYS A 104 -0.16 -8.94 4.97
CA LYS A 104 -1.44 -9.64 4.73
C LYS A 104 -2.16 -9.06 3.52
N PHE A 105 -2.27 -7.73 3.46
CA PHE A 105 -2.91 -7.02 2.36
C PHE A 105 -2.22 -7.30 1.02
N THR A 106 -0.92 -7.05 0.93
CA THR A 106 -0.17 -7.25 -0.32
C THR A 106 -0.10 -8.72 -0.75
N SER A 107 -0.04 -9.67 0.20
CA SER A 107 -0.08 -11.10 -0.12
C SER A 107 -1.45 -11.54 -0.65
N LYS A 108 -2.55 -10.98 -0.13
CA LYS A 108 -3.90 -11.19 -0.67
C LYS A 108 -3.96 -10.71 -2.11
N LEU A 109 -3.53 -9.46 -2.37
CA LEU A 109 -3.59 -8.88 -3.72
C LEU A 109 -2.81 -9.69 -4.75
N VAL A 110 -1.58 -10.10 -4.42
CA VAL A 110 -0.73 -10.89 -5.33
C VAL A 110 -1.28 -12.29 -5.57
N ARG A 111 -1.93 -12.89 -4.57
CA ARG A 111 -2.55 -14.22 -4.72
C ARG A 111 -3.77 -14.19 -5.65
N GLU A 112 -4.51 -13.09 -5.66
CA GLU A 112 -5.81 -12.99 -6.35
C GLU A 112 -5.71 -12.33 -7.72
N ASN A 113 -4.64 -11.56 -8.00
CA ASN A 113 -4.57 -10.71 -9.18
C ASN A 113 -3.30 -10.96 -10.01
N ARG A 114 -3.50 -11.14 -11.32
CA ARG A 114 -2.42 -11.22 -12.32
C ARG A 114 -1.83 -9.85 -12.65
N LEU A 115 -2.65 -8.79 -12.52
CA LEU A 115 -2.26 -7.40 -12.74
C LEU A 115 -2.63 -6.54 -11.53
N ILE A 116 -1.66 -5.85 -10.99
CA ILE A 116 -1.83 -4.90 -9.89
C ILE A 116 -1.30 -3.55 -10.36
N VAL A 117 -2.15 -2.52 -10.32
CA VAL A 117 -1.80 -1.16 -10.75
C VAL A 117 -1.93 -0.22 -9.56
N ALA A 118 -0.87 0.51 -9.24
CA ALA A 118 -0.89 1.51 -8.16
C ALA A 118 -0.68 2.93 -8.71
N GLY A 119 -1.32 3.91 -8.06
CA GLY A 119 -1.07 5.32 -8.34
C GLY A 119 0.32 5.76 -7.85
N ASN A 120 0.95 6.68 -8.57
CA ASN A 120 2.27 7.24 -8.22
C ASN A 120 2.12 8.40 -7.23
N VAL A 121 1.96 8.11 -5.94
CA VAL A 121 1.98 9.15 -4.88
C VAL A 121 3.42 9.54 -4.57
N LYS A 122 3.78 10.80 -4.85
CA LYS A 122 5.06 11.38 -4.42
C LYS A 122 5.04 11.63 -2.91
N SER A 123 5.33 10.61 -2.11
CA SER A 123 5.34 10.67 -0.64
C SER A 123 6.28 11.76 -0.08
N SER A 124 7.35 12.09 -0.81
CA SER A 124 8.30 13.17 -0.44
C SER A 124 7.63 14.54 -0.31
N SER A 125 6.58 14.82 -1.07
CA SER A 125 5.85 16.09 -1.01
C SER A 125 5.04 16.28 0.29
N PHE A 126 4.84 15.22 1.08
CA PHE A 126 4.00 15.21 2.29
C PHE A 126 4.77 14.92 3.57
N THR A 127 6.11 14.85 3.52
CA THR A 127 6.95 14.49 4.68
C THR A 127 7.10 15.63 5.70
N SER A 128 6.66 16.84 5.37
CA SER A 128 6.67 18.00 6.27
C SER A 128 5.26 18.48 6.60
N GLY A 129 5.03 18.94 7.83
CA GLY A 129 3.77 19.54 8.24
C GLY A 129 2.79 18.56 8.93
N LYS A 130 1.52 18.98 9.02
CA LYS A 130 0.45 18.30 9.78
C LYS A 130 0.13 16.87 9.26
N LEU A 131 0.40 16.59 8.01
CA LEU A 131 0.12 15.29 7.38
C LEU A 131 1.27 14.27 7.51
N ALA A 132 2.48 14.69 7.90
CA ALA A 132 3.65 13.82 7.95
C ALA A 132 3.43 12.52 8.75
N LYS A 133 2.72 12.59 9.89
CA LYS A 133 2.39 11.43 10.70
C LYS A 133 1.45 10.46 9.97
N SER A 134 0.43 10.97 9.28
CA SER A 134 -0.53 10.15 8.53
C SER A 134 0.14 9.48 7.32
N VAL A 135 1.01 10.20 6.62
CA VAL A 135 1.81 9.67 5.51
C VAL A 135 2.77 8.57 6.00
N TYR A 136 3.42 8.79 7.15
CA TYR A 136 4.26 7.77 7.76
C TYR A 136 3.46 6.51 8.16
N ASP A 137 2.24 6.68 8.69
CA ASP A 137 1.36 5.55 9.02
C ASP A 137 0.80 4.86 7.78
N ALA A 138 0.56 5.57 6.68
CA ALA A 138 0.10 5.01 5.41
C ALA A 138 1.17 4.11 4.76
N ASN A 139 2.46 4.45 4.93
CA ASN A 139 3.60 3.58 4.57
C ASN A 139 3.58 3.10 3.10
N TRP A 140 3.18 3.97 2.15
CA TRP A 140 3.01 3.65 0.73
C TRP A 140 4.25 3.05 0.09
N PHE A 141 5.45 3.55 0.47
CA PHE A 141 6.71 2.98 -0.01
C PHE A 141 6.85 1.49 0.31
N ALA A 142 6.50 1.08 1.54
CA ALA A 142 6.59 -0.34 1.91
C ALA A 142 5.51 -1.18 1.22
N ILE A 143 4.32 -0.61 0.93
CA ILE A 143 3.29 -1.30 0.15
C ILE A 143 3.81 -1.55 -1.26
N ASN A 144 4.31 -0.51 -1.97
CA ASN A 144 4.86 -0.65 -3.32
C ASN A 144 6.02 -1.65 -3.37
N ARG A 145 6.99 -1.52 -2.45
CA ARG A 145 8.12 -2.45 -2.36
C ARG A 145 7.66 -3.90 -2.16
N GLN A 146 6.64 -4.12 -1.32
CA GLN A 146 6.12 -5.46 -1.09
C GLN A 146 5.36 -6.00 -2.30
N LEU A 147 4.57 -5.19 -2.98
CA LEU A 147 3.89 -5.57 -4.20
C LEU A 147 4.90 -5.92 -5.29
N GLU A 148 5.93 -5.10 -5.48
CA GLU A 148 6.98 -5.33 -6.48
C GLU A 148 7.66 -6.70 -6.31
N TYR A 149 8.27 -6.99 -5.15
CA TYR A 149 9.00 -8.25 -5.00
C TYR A 149 8.07 -9.47 -4.93
N LYS A 150 6.87 -9.32 -4.35
CA LYS A 150 5.90 -10.43 -4.27
C LYS A 150 5.32 -10.76 -5.64
N SER A 151 4.96 -9.75 -6.44
CA SER A 151 4.46 -9.95 -7.81
C SER A 151 5.52 -10.60 -8.68
N ARG A 152 6.77 -10.12 -8.62
CA ARG A 152 7.90 -10.73 -9.34
C ARG A 152 8.08 -12.20 -8.96
N ARG A 153 7.99 -12.53 -7.66
CA ARG A 153 8.10 -13.92 -7.18
C ARG A 153 6.92 -14.79 -7.62
N ALA A 154 5.72 -14.23 -7.67
CA ALA A 154 4.51 -14.93 -8.07
C ALA A 154 4.30 -14.98 -9.60
N GLY A 155 5.14 -14.32 -10.39
CA GLY A 155 5.00 -14.20 -11.86
C GLY A 155 3.86 -13.28 -12.27
N CYS A 156 3.33 -12.42 -11.36
CA CYS A 156 2.27 -11.47 -11.64
C CYS A 156 2.86 -10.11 -12.02
N GLN A 157 2.08 -9.28 -12.70
CA GLN A 157 2.49 -7.92 -13.09
C GLN A 157 2.14 -6.91 -12.00
N PHE A 158 3.09 -6.06 -11.65
CA PHE A 158 2.89 -4.87 -10.82
C PHE A 158 3.44 -3.66 -11.55
N ILE A 159 2.61 -2.64 -11.72
CA ILE A 159 2.99 -1.38 -12.36
C ILE A 159 2.50 -0.19 -11.55
N VAL A 160 3.21 0.93 -11.69
CA VAL A 160 2.86 2.21 -11.07
C VAL A 160 2.58 3.20 -12.20
N VAL A 161 1.46 3.93 -12.11
CA VAL A 161 1.00 4.88 -13.12
C VAL A 161 0.78 6.27 -12.54
N ASP A 162 0.80 7.30 -13.39
CA ASP A 162 0.41 8.65 -12.98
C ASP A 162 -1.08 8.67 -12.60
N GLU A 163 -1.38 9.11 -11.38
CA GLU A 163 -2.74 9.17 -10.84
C GLU A 163 -3.50 10.45 -11.20
N LYS A 164 -2.91 11.31 -12.04
CA LYS A 164 -3.50 12.59 -12.42
C LYS A 164 -4.92 12.39 -12.95
N PHE A 165 -5.86 13.19 -12.42
CA PHE A 165 -7.30 13.15 -12.74
C PHE A 165 -8.05 11.86 -12.34
N SER A 166 -7.42 10.88 -11.72
CA SER A 166 -8.09 9.62 -11.29
C SER A 166 -9.31 9.86 -10.41
N THR A 167 -9.23 10.80 -9.46
CA THR A 167 -10.34 11.15 -8.56
C THR A 167 -11.45 11.95 -9.24
N GLN A 168 -11.14 12.69 -10.30
CA GLN A 168 -12.07 13.61 -10.96
C GLN A 168 -12.83 12.95 -12.11
N THR A 169 -12.20 12.02 -12.81
CA THR A 169 -12.80 11.30 -13.92
C THR A 169 -13.81 10.28 -13.39
N CYS A 170 -15.03 10.31 -13.88
CA CYS A 170 -16.00 9.27 -13.57
C CYS A 170 -15.55 7.94 -14.19
N ALA A 171 -15.36 6.90 -13.39
CA ALA A 171 -14.90 5.60 -13.88
C ALA A 171 -15.93 4.87 -14.75
N ASN A 172 -17.21 5.36 -14.79
CA ASN A 172 -18.26 4.77 -15.59
C ASN A 172 -18.37 5.39 -17.00
N CYS A 173 -18.42 6.73 -17.09
CA CYS A 173 -18.60 7.43 -18.38
C CYS A 173 -17.33 8.14 -18.87
N LEU A 174 -16.25 8.11 -18.10
CA LEU A 174 -14.94 8.69 -18.40
C LEU A 174 -14.93 10.22 -18.52
N GLN A 175 -16.02 10.89 -18.11
CA GLN A 175 -16.13 12.35 -18.17
C GLN A 175 -15.70 13.00 -16.84
N ILE A 176 -15.16 14.22 -16.94
CA ILE A 176 -14.97 15.14 -15.80
C ILE A 176 -16.10 16.17 -15.88
N THR A 177 -16.98 16.18 -14.88
CA THR A 177 -18.16 17.05 -14.84
C THR A 177 -18.04 18.13 -13.76
N ASN A 178 -19.06 18.97 -13.62
CA ASN A 178 -19.07 20.00 -12.56
C ASN A 178 -19.19 19.39 -11.16
N SER A 179 -19.90 18.26 -11.03
CA SER A 179 -20.00 17.51 -9.77
C SER A 179 -18.74 16.75 -9.39
N SER A 180 -17.76 16.63 -10.28
CA SER A 180 -16.48 15.93 -9.99
C SER A 180 -15.72 16.60 -8.87
N PRO A 181 -15.15 15.86 -7.90
CA PRO A 181 -14.36 16.42 -6.81
C PRO A 181 -13.04 17.03 -7.33
N LYS A 182 -12.96 18.37 -7.35
CA LYS A 182 -11.81 19.10 -7.90
C LYS A 182 -11.06 19.87 -6.82
N GLY A 183 -9.73 19.96 -6.96
CA GLY A 183 -8.87 20.78 -6.15
C GLY A 183 -8.98 20.55 -4.66
N VAL A 184 -8.58 21.56 -3.88
CA VAL A 184 -8.59 21.49 -2.39
C VAL A 184 -10.02 21.39 -1.83
N ALA A 185 -10.99 22.10 -2.43
CA ALA A 185 -12.40 22.05 -2.04
C ALA A 185 -12.99 20.64 -2.19
N GLY A 186 -12.55 19.87 -3.19
CA GLY A 186 -12.99 18.50 -3.41
C GLY A 186 -12.39 17.47 -2.44
N LEU A 187 -11.39 17.81 -1.63
CA LEU A 187 -10.74 16.87 -0.72
C LEU A 187 -11.67 16.29 0.36
N GLY A 188 -12.71 17.04 0.75
CA GLY A 188 -13.73 16.61 1.73
C GLY A 188 -14.81 15.71 1.16
N ILE A 189 -15.01 15.71 -0.16
CA ILE A 189 -16.06 14.96 -0.84
C ILE A 189 -15.65 13.48 -0.87
N ARG A 190 -16.46 12.62 -0.27
CA ARG A 190 -16.24 11.17 -0.25
C ARG A 190 -17.11 10.45 -1.27
N GLU A 191 -18.33 10.92 -1.44
CA GLU A 191 -19.29 10.39 -2.39
C GLU A 191 -19.79 11.52 -3.28
N TRP A 192 -20.02 11.24 -4.55
CA TRP A 192 -20.54 12.20 -5.52
C TRP A 192 -21.31 11.52 -6.63
N ILE A 193 -22.29 12.22 -7.18
CA ILE A 193 -23.10 11.75 -8.31
C ILE A 193 -22.58 12.42 -9.57
N CYS A 194 -22.29 11.65 -10.60
CA CYS A 194 -21.83 12.16 -11.89
C CYS A 194 -22.97 12.81 -12.65
N ASP A 195 -22.88 14.10 -12.99
CA ASP A 195 -23.89 14.81 -13.76
C ASP A 195 -24.13 14.24 -15.15
N CYS A 196 -23.14 13.56 -15.73
CA CYS A 196 -23.24 13.00 -17.08
C CYS A 196 -24.01 11.67 -17.12
N CYS A 197 -23.71 10.74 -16.17
CA CYS A 197 -24.28 9.38 -16.22
C CYS A 197 -25.11 9.00 -15.00
N GLY A 198 -25.33 9.90 -14.04
CA GLY A 198 -26.12 9.68 -12.83
C GLY A 198 -25.53 8.69 -11.82
N ARG A 199 -24.31 8.17 -12.07
CA ARG A 199 -23.68 7.18 -11.18
C ARG A 199 -23.23 7.79 -9.88
N LEU A 200 -23.61 7.16 -8.75
CA LEU A 200 -23.03 7.44 -7.44
C LEU A 200 -21.62 6.81 -7.36
N ASN A 201 -20.63 7.59 -7.02
CA ASN A 201 -19.24 7.17 -6.91
C ASN A 201 -18.71 7.38 -5.48
N ASP A 202 -18.10 6.35 -4.88
CA ASP A 202 -17.13 6.54 -3.78
C ASP A 202 -15.85 7.08 -4.44
N ARG A 203 -15.33 8.19 -3.94
CA ARG A 203 -14.21 8.92 -4.55
C ARG A 203 -12.96 8.06 -4.65
N ASP A 204 -12.60 7.36 -3.56
CA ASP A 204 -11.34 6.61 -3.48
C ASP A 204 -11.46 5.31 -4.33
N VAL A 205 -12.62 4.65 -4.34
CA VAL A 205 -12.89 3.48 -5.22
C VAL A 205 -12.95 3.90 -6.70
N ASN A 206 -13.54 5.07 -7.00
CA ASN A 206 -13.55 5.62 -8.35
C ASN A 206 -12.13 5.89 -8.86
N ALA A 207 -11.27 6.49 -8.01
CA ALA A 207 -9.87 6.71 -8.34
C ALA A 207 -9.13 5.40 -8.62
N ALA A 208 -9.29 4.40 -7.76
CA ALA A 208 -8.68 3.09 -7.93
C ALA A 208 -9.11 2.39 -9.24
N LYS A 209 -10.38 2.54 -9.65
CA LYS A 209 -10.87 2.03 -10.96
C LYS A 209 -10.21 2.73 -12.14
N ASN A 210 -10.04 4.05 -12.07
CA ASN A 210 -9.34 4.81 -13.10
C ASN A 210 -7.85 4.46 -13.16
N ILE A 211 -7.19 4.28 -12.01
CA ILE A 211 -5.81 3.83 -11.95
C ILE A 211 -5.65 2.47 -12.64
N LEU A 212 -6.56 1.52 -12.40
CA LEU A 212 -6.56 0.24 -13.11
C LEU A 212 -6.69 0.43 -14.63
N ARG A 213 -7.60 1.30 -15.07
CA ARG A 213 -7.77 1.62 -16.48
C ARG A 213 -6.49 2.19 -17.09
N PHE A 214 -5.85 3.17 -16.44
CA PHE A 214 -4.57 3.75 -16.91
C PHE A 214 -3.48 2.69 -17.05
N GLY A 215 -3.39 1.75 -16.10
CA GLY A 215 -2.44 0.65 -16.20
C GLY A 215 -2.70 -0.27 -17.40
N ARG A 216 -3.95 -0.56 -17.70
CA ARG A 216 -4.33 -1.35 -18.89
C ARG A 216 -3.95 -0.62 -20.19
N GLU A 217 -4.20 0.68 -20.26
CA GLU A 217 -3.84 1.55 -21.38
C GLU A 217 -2.31 1.57 -21.56
N THR A 218 -1.54 1.80 -20.50
CA THR A 218 -0.07 1.76 -20.52
C THR A 218 0.49 0.44 -21.07
N LEU A 219 -0.10 -0.69 -20.66
CA LEU A 219 0.33 -2.01 -21.14
C LEU A 219 -0.05 -2.24 -22.61
N ALA A 220 -1.21 -1.75 -23.06
CA ALA A 220 -1.67 -1.89 -24.43
C ALA A 220 -0.81 -1.05 -25.42
N GLU A 221 -0.35 0.11 -24.98
CA GLU A 221 0.49 1.02 -25.79
C GLU A 221 1.96 0.61 -25.81
N GLY A 222 2.37 -0.41 -25.04
CA GLY A 222 3.77 -0.83 -24.92
C GLY A 222 4.68 0.25 -24.31
N SER A 223 4.10 1.22 -23.60
CA SER A 223 4.85 2.31 -22.97
C SER A 223 5.78 1.77 -21.86
N PRO A 224 6.96 2.37 -21.65
CA PRO A 224 7.86 1.93 -20.60
C PRO A 224 7.16 2.07 -19.23
N ILE A 225 7.22 0.98 -18.47
CA ILE A 225 6.73 0.93 -17.09
C ILE A 225 7.65 1.78 -16.22
N LEU A 226 7.09 2.72 -15.44
CA LEU A 226 7.82 3.61 -14.54
C LEU A 226 8.51 2.86 -13.39
#